data_5de671f3957b2321a5be34e16e5a2221
#
_entry.id   5de671f3957b2321a5be34e16e5a2221
#
_cell.length_a   1.000
_cell.length_b   1.000
_cell.length_c   1.000
_cell.angle_alpha   90.00
_cell.angle_beta   90.00
_cell.angle_gamma   90.00
#
_symmetry.space_group_name_H-M   'P 1'
#
loop_
_entity.id
_entity.type
_entity.pdbx_description
1 polymer ?
#
loop_
_entity_poly.entity_id
_entity_poly.type
_entity_poly.pdbx_seq_one_letter_code
_entity_poly.pdbx_strand_id
1 'polypeptide(L)'
;MAKEKITGAEAMMRSLEYQGVKTLFGYPGGSIMPTFDALYHHRNTLNHILVRHEQGAAHAAQGFARVSGEVGVCLVTSGPGATNTITGIADAMIDSTPIVVIAGQVGASFLGTDAFQEVDLVGITQPITKWSYQIRRAEDVAWAVARAFYIAKSGRPGPVVLDFAKNAQVEMVDYEPMKLDFIRSYDPEPNPDKESLQEAAELINNAQRPLVLVGQGVELGNAQDELRAFIEKADMPCGCTLLGLSAIPTSHPLNKGMLGMHGNLGPNVKTNECDVLIAVGMRFDDRVTGKLDTYAKQAKVIHLDIDHSEIDKNVKVDVPVLGNCKYTLAMLTQLIRENKHSEWIDSFAEYEKTEYEHVISKEIHPVDGALNMGEVVRAVSEASNNEAVLVTDVGQNQMMAARYFKYSKNRSIVTSGGLGTMGFGLPAAIGATFGRPDRTVCVFMGDGGLQMNIQELGTIMEQKAPVKIILLNNNYLGNVRQWQAMFFGHRYSFTPMLNPDYMKIAEAYEIPARRVMKREELQDAIHEMLANDGPFLLEACVIEEGNVLPMTPPGGSVNQMLLEC
;
A
#
# COMPACT_ATOMS: atom_id res chain seq x y z
N MET A 1 -6.55 42.81 4.68
CA MET A 1 -5.13 42.78 5.10
C MET A 1 -4.29 43.06 3.87
N ALA A 2 -3.20 43.82 3.98
CA ALA A 2 -2.29 44.03 2.84
C ALA A 2 -1.70 42.66 2.46
N LYS A 3 -1.69 42.31 1.16
CA LYS A 3 -1.06 41.11 0.67
C LYS A 3 0.44 41.21 0.96
N GLU A 4 1.00 40.16 1.54
CA GLU A 4 2.43 40.10 1.81
C GLU A 4 3.18 39.70 0.55
N LYS A 5 4.24 40.43 0.20
CA LYS A 5 5.06 40.17 -0.99
C LYS A 5 6.20 39.25 -0.62
N ILE A 6 6.16 37.99 -1.12
CA ILE A 6 7.11 36.95 -0.82
C ILE A 6 7.60 36.26 -2.09
N THR A 7 8.66 35.45 -2.01
CA THR A 7 9.13 34.65 -3.14
C THR A 7 8.20 33.47 -3.40
N GLY A 8 8.21 32.94 -4.64
CA GLY A 8 7.46 31.72 -4.95
C GLY A 8 7.90 30.52 -4.12
N ALA A 9 9.18 30.44 -3.74
CA ALA A 9 9.68 29.40 -2.83
C ALA A 9 9.06 29.52 -1.43
N GLU A 10 9.00 30.72 -0.87
CA GLU A 10 8.32 30.99 0.39
C GLU A 10 6.81 30.73 0.29
N ALA A 11 6.17 31.10 -0.85
CA ALA A 11 4.77 30.79 -1.11
C ALA A 11 4.50 29.28 -1.16
N MET A 12 5.43 28.48 -1.68
CA MET A 12 5.36 27.02 -1.67
C MET A 12 5.34 26.50 -0.23
N MET A 13 6.27 26.90 0.61
CA MET A 13 6.33 26.46 2.02
C MET A 13 5.07 26.81 2.79
N ARG A 14 4.62 28.06 2.71
CA ARG A 14 3.37 28.50 3.37
C ARG A 14 2.13 27.80 2.82
N SER A 15 2.12 27.48 1.53
CA SER A 15 1.01 26.72 0.94
C SER A 15 0.99 25.28 1.46
N LEU A 16 2.14 24.62 1.62
CA LEU A 16 2.21 23.30 2.23
C LEU A 16 1.74 23.31 3.69
N GLU A 17 2.18 24.28 4.50
CA GLU A 17 1.68 24.46 5.87
C GLU A 17 0.16 24.69 5.91
N TYR A 18 -0.36 25.48 4.99
CA TYR A 18 -1.80 25.76 4.91
C TYR A 18 -2.62 24.53 4.49
N GLN A 19 -2.03 23.58 3.73
CA GLN A 19 -2.63 22.28 3.45
C GLN A 19 -2.52 21.29 4.64
N GLY A 20 -1.80 21.66 5.70
CA GLY A 20 -1.64 20.86 6.90
C GLY A 20 -0.44 19.89 6.86
N VAL A 21 0.48 20.08 5.92
CA VAL A 21 1.70 19.27 5.83
C VAL A 21 2.56 19.52 7.07
N LYS A 22 3.07 18.43 7.66
CA LYS A 22 4.01 18.47 8.78
C LYS A 22 5.31 17.75 8.46
N THR A 23 5.25 16.74 7.60
CA THR A 23 6.40 15.93 7.23
C THR A 23 6.48 15.81 5.70
N LEU A 24 7.67 15.93 5.17
CA LEU A 24 7.96 15.72 3.75
C LEU A 24 9.29 14.97 3.59
N PHE A 25 9.40 14.21 2.51
CA PHE A 25 10.54 13.37 2.20
C PHE A 25 11.23 13.92 0.95
N GLY A 26 12.56 13.97 0.91
CA GLY A 26 13.16 14.53 -0.28
C GLY A 26 14.66 14.53 -0.32
N TYR A 27 15.19 15.07 -1.43
CA TYR A 27 16.61 15.19 -1.67
C TYR A 27 16.90 16.53 -2.37
N PRO A 28 17.82 17.39 -1.85
CA PRO A 28 18.14 18.67 -2.43
C PRO A 28 18.92 18.56 -3.72
N GLY A 29 18.86 19.62 -4.55
CA GLY A 29 19.66 19.74 -5.76
C GLY A 29 19.56 21.15 -6.35
N GLY A 30 20.32 21.39 -7.44
CA GLY A 30 20.53 22.74 -7.97
C GLY A 30 19.28 23.51 -8.41
N SER A 31 18.31 22.82 -9.01
CA SER A 31 17.12 23.47 -9.54
C SER A 31 16.02 23.69 -8.51
N ILE A 32 16.13 23.09 -7.32
CA ILE A 32 15.16 23.28 -6.20
C ILE A 32 15.78 24.03 -5.02
N MET A 33 17.01 24.50 -5.16
CA MET A 33 17.75 25.18 -4.09
C MET A 33 16.99 26.35 -3.43
N PRO A 34 16.32 27.26 -4.18
CA PRO A 34 15.59 28.35 -3.53
C PRO A 34 14.46 27.86 -2.63
N THR A 35 13.82 26.74 -3.00
CA THR A 35 12.77 26.11 -2.19
C THR A 35 13.35 25.47 -0.92
N PHE A 36 14.51 24.82 -0.98
CA PHE A 36 15.21 24.31 0.20
C PHE A 36 15.74 25.43 1.12
N ASP A 37 16.15 26.59 0.55
CA ASP A 37 16.52 27.76 1.33
C ASP A 37 15.31 28.33 2.10
N ALA A 38 14.15 28.44 1.45
CA ALA A 38 12.91 28.79 2.14
C ALA A 38 12.55 27.76 3.24
N LEU A 39 12.64 26.47 2.94
CA LEU A 39 12.36 25.39 3.91
C LEU A 39 13.23 25.48 5.17
N TYR A 40 14.45 26.01 5.09
CA TYR A 40 15.31 26.23 6.25
C TYR A 40 14.64 27.11 7.32
N HIS A 41 13.83 28.09 6.91
CA HIS A 41 13.10 28.98 7.81
C HIS A 41 11.83 28.33 8.38
N HIS A 42 11.31 27.27 7.75
CA HIS A 42 10.11 26.52 8.15
C HIS A 42 10.39 25.20 8.89
N ARG A 43 11.66 24.89 9.21
CA ARG A 43 12.07 23.62 9.86
C ARG A 43 11.42 23.31 11.20
N ASN A 44 10.79 24.29 11.85
CA ASN A 44 10.06 24.08 13.10
C ASN A 44 8.61 23.60 12.87
N THR A 45 8.09 23.76 11.67
CA THR A 45 6.70 23.43 11.28
C THR A 45 6.64 22.36 10.20
N LEU A 46 7.65 22.32 9.32
CA LEU A 46 7.84 21.34 8.24
C LEU A 46 9.06 20.47 8.54
N ASN A 47 8.82 19.23 8.96
CA ASN A 47 9.88 18.25 9.21
C ASN A 47 10.30 17.61 7.88
N HIS A 48 11.50 17.93 7.39
CA HIS A 48 12.04 17.35 6.17
C HIS A 48 12.92 16.13 6.50
N ILE A 49 12.59 15.00 5.91
CA ILE A 49 13.35 13.75 6.03
C ILE A 49 14.25 13.62 4.80
N LEU A 50 15.56 13.73 5.02
CA LEU A 50 16.54 13.54 3.98
C LEU A 50 16.70 12.05 3.68
N VAL A 51 16.21 11.63 2.54
CA VAL A 51 16.41 10.26 2.01
C VAL A 51 17.79 10.09 1.39
N ARG A 52 18.12 8.89 0.92
CA ARG A 52 19.40 8.63 0.21
C ARG A 52 19.23 8.42 -1.29
N HIS A 53 17.97 8.33 -1.74
CA HIS A 53 17.59 8.23 -3.15
C HIS A 53 16.17 8.75 -3.33
N GLU A 54 15.86 9.43 -4.43
CA GLU A 54 14.55 10.07 -4.63
C GLU A 54 13.41 9.04 -4.80
N GLN A 55 13.70 7.84 -5.29
CA GLN A 55 12.75 6.73 -5.24
C GLN A 55 12.33 6.42 -3.80
N GLY A 56 13.29 6.43 -2.87
CA GLY A 56 13.02 6.29 -1.43
C GLY A 56 12.09 7.37 -0.90
N ALA A 57 12.24 8.63 -1.36
CA ALA A 57 11.33 9.72 -0.97
C ALA A 57 9.87 9.43 -1.38
N ALA A 58 9.67 8.98 -2.62
CA ALA A 58 8.32 8.67 -3.13
C ALA A 58 7.69 7.48 -2.38
N HIS A 59 8.46 6.43 -2.07
CA HIS A 59 7.96 5.30 -1.29
C HIS A 59 7.72 5.65 0.19
N ALA A 60 8.57 6.49 0.79
CA ALA A 60 8.35 6.98 2.15
C ALA A 60 7.08 7.84 2.23
N ALA A 61 6.85 8.71 1.25
CA ALA A 61 5.61 9.48 1.14
C ALA A 61 4.37 8.56 1.04
N GLN A 62 4.47 7.43 0.33
CA GLN A 62 3.40 6.44 0.28
C GLN A 62 3.18 5.75 1.64
N GLY A 63 4.25 5.29 2.28
CA GLY A 63 4.17 4.66 3.60
C GLY A 63 3.49 5.59 4.63
N PHE A 64 3.88 6.86 4.63
CA PHE A 64 3.25 7.90 5.44
C PHE A 64 1.75 8.04 5.14
N ALA A 65 1.39 8.16 3.86
CA ALA A 65 0.01 8.39 3.45
C ALA A 65 -0.92 7.21 3.81
N ARG A 66 -0.46 5.98 3.62
CA ARG A 66 -1.27 4.77 3.88
C ARG A 66 -1.63 4.61 5.36
N VAL A 67 -0.69 4.90 6.25
CA VAL A 67 -0.94 4.73 7.69
C VAL A 67 -1.63 5.93 8.33
N SER A 68 -1.34 7.15 7.87
CA SER A 68 -1.91 8.38 8.41
C SER A 68 -3.28 8.75 7.82
N GLY A 69 -3.53 8.38 6.56
CA GLY A 69 -4.67 8.85 5.77
C GLY A 69 -4.51 10.27 5.25
N GLU A 70 -3.35 10.90 5.42
CA GLU A 70 -3.01 12.20 4.90
C GLU A 70 -2.23 12.11 3.58
N VAL A 71 -2.08 13.23 2.88
CA VAL A 71 -1.30 13.27 1.64
C VAL A 71 0.19 13.21 1.95
N GLY A 72 0.90 12.26 1.36
CA GLY A 72 2.37 12.18 1.43
C GLY A 72 3.02 13.22 0.51
N VAL A 73 4.10 13.85 0.95
CA VAL A 73 4.79 14.89 0.16
C VAL A 73 6.23 14.49 -0.12
N CYS A 74 6.61 14.60 -1.39
CA CYS A 74 7.97 14.36 -1.88
C CYS A 74 8.52 15.65 -2.50
N LEU A 75 9.75 16.06 -2.13
CA LEU A 75 10.42 17.27 -2.63
C LEU A 75 11.79 16.91 -3.20
N VAL A 76 11.97 17.08 -4.51
CA VAL A 76 13.19 16.64 -5.23
C VAL A 76 13.65 17.68 -6.25
N THR A 77 14.84 17.48 -6.81
CA THR A 77 15.37 18.34 -7.87
C THR A 77 14.94 17.90 -9.26
N SER A 78 15.35 18.62 -10.29
CA SER A 78 15.09 18.35 -11.70
C SER A 78 15.89 17.17 -12.27
N GLY A 79 15.64 16.81 -13.51
CA GLY A 79 16.38 15.81 -14.25
C GLY A 79 16.36 14.46 -13.54
N PRO A 80 17.56 13.92 -13.18
CA PRO A 80 17.64 12.60 -12.52
C PRO A 80 16.91 12.55 -11.18
N GLY A 81 16.85 13.66 -10.42
CA GLY A 81 16.08 13.70 -9.16
C GLY A 81 14.59 13.49 -9.39
N ALA A 82 14.04 14.13 -10.41
CA ALA A 82 12.64 13.94 -10.80
C ALA A 82 12.39 12.55 -11.40
N THR A 83 13.22 12.08 -12.34
CA THR A 83 13.04 10.78 -13.00
C THR A 83 13.21 9.60 -12.04
N ASN A 84 14.02 9.72 -11.00
CA ASN A 84 14.14 8.69 -9.96
C ASN A 84 12.85 8.47 -9.16
N THR A 85 11.90 9.41 -9.18
CA THR A 85 10.59 9.24 -8.50
C THR A 85 9.56 8.48 -9.31
N ILE A 86 9.80 8.23 -10.60
CA ILE A 86 8.80 7.70 -11.56
C ILE A 86 8.23 6.35 -11.09
N THR A 87 9.08 5.41 -10.69
CA THR A 87 8.61 4.12 -10.16
C THR A 87 7.69 4.31 -8.95
N GLY A 88 8.06 5.19 -8.01
CA GLY A 88 7.23 5.47 -6.83
C GLY A 88 5.91 6.16 -7.18
N ILE A 89 5.89 7.04 -8.18
CA ILE A 89 4.67 7.68 -8.68
C ILE A 89 3.75 6.65 -9.33
N ALA A 90 4.28 5.78 -10.19
CA ALA A 90 3.50 4.72 -10.84
C ALA A 90 2.92 3.72 -9.82
N ASP A 91 3.69 3.37 -8.80
CA ASP A 91 3.25 2.53 -7.68
C ASP A 91 2.10 3.20 -6.89
N ALA A 92 2.23 4.49 -6.58
CA ALA A 92 1.17 5.25 -5.93
C ALA A 92 -0.12 5.33 -6.77
N MET A 93 0.00 5.43 -8.10
CA MET A 93 -1.15 5.51 -9.01
C MET A 93 -1.94 4.21 -9.02
N ILE A 94 -1.27 3.08 -9.19
CA ILE A 94 -1.96 1.78 -9.29
C ILE A 94 -2.59 1.35 -7.96
N ASP A 95 -1.98 1.75 -6.83
CA ASP A 95 -2.45 1.46 -5.47
C ASP A 95 -3.28 2.59 -4.86
N SER A 96 -3.68 3.59 -5.66
CA SER A 96 -4.56 4.68 -5.21
C SER A 96 -4.06 5.41 -3.96
N THR A 97 -2.73 5.65 -3.87
CA THR A 97 -2.10 6.31 -2.72
C THR A 97 -1.95 7.81 -2.97
N PRO A 98 -2.51 8.68 -2.12
CA PRO A 98 -2.43 10.12 -2.30
C PRO A 98 -1.03 10.63 -1.96
N ILE A 99 -0.26 11.04 -2.98
CA ILE A 99 1.02 11.73 -2.81
C ILE A 99 1.10 12.96 -3.70
N VAL A 100 1.82 13.97 -3.26
CA VAL A 100 2.19 15.14 -4.05
C VAL A 100 3.71 15.19 -4.18
N VAL A 101 4.19 15.06 -5.41
CA VAL A 101 5.61 15.16 -5.74
C VAL A 101 5.89 16.54 -6.29
N ILE A 102 6.77 17.28 -5.64
CA ILE A 102 7.24 18.59 -6.06
C ILE A 102 8.67 18.44 -6.55
N ALA A 103 8.85 18.61 -7.85
CA ALA A 103 10.16 18.52 -8.48
C ALA A 103 10.62 19.90 -8.95
N GLY A 104 11.88 20.24 -8.71
CA GLY A 104 12.47 21.41 -9.31
C GLY A 104 12.59 21.26 -10.83
N GLN A 105 12.62 22.40 -11.53
CA GLN A 105 12.82 22.44 -12.97
C GLN A 105 13.78 23.60 -13.33
N VAL A 106 14.38 23.53 -14.50
CA VAL A 106 15.16 24.65 -15.04
C VAL A 106 14.31 25.90 -15.16
N GLY A 107 14.93 27.08 -15.30
CA GLY A 107 14.16 28.33 -15.51
C GLY A 107 13.34 28.25 -16.80
N ALA A 108 12.17 28.87 -16.80
CA ALA A 108 11.19 28.79 -17.90
C ALA A 108 11.76 29.17 -19.28
N SER A 109 12.79 30.04 -19.33
CA SER A 109 13.50 30.40 -20.57
C SER A 109 14.38 29.29 -21.17
N PHE A 110 14.68 28.26 -20.39
CA PHE A 110 15.49 27.12 -20.81
C PHE A 110 14.66 25.88 -21.16
N LEU A 111 13.35 25.91 -20.94
CA LEU A 111 12.48 24.77 -21.23
C LEU A 111 12.46 24.46 -22.74
N GLY A 112 12.68 23.19 -23.09
CA GLY A 112 12.73 22.72 -24.47
C GLY A 112 14.05 23.02 -25.19
N THR A 113 15.13 23.32 -24.44
CA THR A 113 16.45 23.62 -25.01
C THR A 113 17.50 22.55 -24.71
N ASP A 114 17.10 21.41 -24.14
CA ASP A 114 18.03 20.37 -23.64
C ASP A 114 19.04 20.92 -22.61
N ALA A 115 18.59 21.83 -21.77
CA ALA A 115 19.39 22.42 -20.72
C ALA A 115 19.87 21.38 -19.71
N PHE A 116 20.98 21.65 -19.02
CA PHE A 116 21.51 20.72 -18.01
C PHE A 116 20.48 20.34 -16.95
N GLN A 117 20.23 19.04 -16.79
CA GLN A 117 19.21 18.46 -15.90
C GLN A 117 17.77 18.89 -16.24
N GLU A 118 17.48 19.26 -17.47
CA GLU A 118 16.10 19.39 -17.96
C GLU A 118 15.51 18.01 -18.29
N VAL A 119 14.24 17.83 -18.04
CA VAL A 119 13.43 16.70 -18.53
C VAL A 119 11.98 17.15 -18.64
N ASP A 120 11.25 16.67 -19.65
CA ASP A 120 9.80 16.87 -19.73
C ASP A 120 9.08 16.01 -18.70
N LEU A 121 9.10 16.46 -17.45
CA LEU A 121 8.52 15.73 -16.33
C LEU A 121 6.99 15.58 -16.48
N VAL A 122 6.31 16.60 -16.96
CA VAL A 122 4.86 16.54 -17.18
C VAL A 122 4.51 15.47 -18.20
N GLY A 123 5.23 15.41 -19.32
CA GLY A 123 5.02 14.38 -20.35
C GLY A 123 5.28 12.96 -19.82
N ILE A 124 6.34 12.76 -19.02
CA ILE A 124 6.68 11.45 -18.43
C ILE A 124 5.64 11.02 -17.40
N THR A 125 5.11 11.94 -16.60
CA THR A 125 4.23 11.61 -15.48
C THR A 125 2.74 11.59 -15.84
N GLN A 126 2.35 12.13 -16.98
CA GLN A 126 0.95 12.19 -17.41
C GLN A 126 0.20 10.85 -17.32
N PRO A 127 0.74 9.70 -17.80
CA PRO A 127 0.03 8.42 -17.74
C PRO A 127 -0.01 7.76 -16.36
N ILE A 128 0.77 8.25 -15.41
CA ILE A 128 0.93 7.66 -14.07
C ILE A 128 0.52 8.59 -12.93
N THR A 129 -0.23 9.65 -13.23
CA THR A 129 -0.72 10.62 -12.23
C THR A 129 -2.18 10.99 -12.49
N LYS A 130 -2.86 11.45 -11.45
CA LYS A 130 -4.17 12.08 -11.60
C LYS A 130 -4.07 13.46 -12.25
N TRP A 131 -2.97 14.16 -12.00
CA TRP A 131 -2.68 15.46 -12.56
C TRP A 131 -1.19 15.79 -12.46
N SER A 132 -0.66 16.41 -13.50
CA SER A 132 0.69 16.96 -13.53
C SER A 132 0.63 18.39 -14.02
N TYR A 133 1.38 19.28 -13.36
CA TYR A 133 1.38 20.72 -13.70
C TYR A 133 2.75 21.35 -13.58
N GLN A 134 3.13 22.14 -14.58
CA GLN A 134 4.37 22.90 -14.58
C GLN A 134 4.12 24.34 -14.10
N ILE A 135 4.63 24.68 -12.92
CA ILE A 135 4.55 26.02 -12.31
C ILE A 135 5.65 26.89 -12.93
N ARG A 136 5.25 27.81 -13.82
CA ARG A 136 6.17 28.70 -14.54
C ARG A 136 6.25 30.12 -13.96
N ARG A 137 5.33 30.51 -13.08
CA ARG A 137 5.23 31.83 -12.46
C ARG A 137 4.91 31.68 -10.97
N ALA A 138 5.46 32.57 -10.14
CA ALA A 138 5.22 32.52 -8.69
C ALA A 138 3.73 32.69 -8.31
N GLU A 139 2.96 33.43 -9.13
CA GLU A 139 1.53 33.67 -8.90
C GLU A 139 0.67 32.41 -8.97
N ASP A 140 1.15 31.36 -9.65
CA ASP A 140 0.44 30.10 -9.79
C ASP A 140 0.64 29.15 -8.58
N VAL A 141 1.62 29.42 -7.70
CA VAL A 141 2.06 28.48 -6.65
C VAL A 141 0.92 28.10 -5.70
N ALA A 142 0.25 29.09 -5.09
CA ALA A 142 -0.79 28.83 -4.10
C ALA A 142 -1.96 28.03 -4.70
N TRP A 143 -2.36 28.39 -5.92
CA TRP A 143 -3.41 27.70 -6.66
C TRP A 143 -2.99 26.26 -7.04
N ALA A 144 -1.78 26.08 -7.56
CA ALA A 144 -1.29 24.78 -7.98
C ALA A 144 -1.18 23.80 -6.80
N VAL A 145 -0.68 24.27 -5.65
CA VAL A 145 -0.60 23.46 -4.43
C VAL A 145 -2.00 23.09 -3.92
N ALA A 146 -2.91 24.06 -3.82
CA ALA A 146 -4.29 23.78 -3.39
C ALA A 146 -4.98 22.76 -4.30
N ARG A 147 -4.80 22.90 -5.62
CA ARG A 147 -5.34 21.98 -6.62
C ARG A 147 -4.71 20.59 -6.53
N ALA A 148 -3.40 20.50 -6.33
CA ALA A 148 -2.67 19.24 -6.18
C ALA A 148 -3.19 18.42 -4.99
N PHE A 149 -3.33 19.05 -3.84
CA PHE A 149 -3.84 18.38 -2.63
C PHE A 149 -5.30 17.95 -2.76
N TYR A 150 -6.14 18.80 -3.36
CA TYR A 150 -7.54 18.45 -3.61
C TYR A 150 -7.65 17.24 -4.54
N ILE A 151 -6.95 17.24 -5.68
CA ILE A 151 -6.99 16.13 -6.65
C ILE A 151 -6.39 14.85 -6.07
N ALA A 152 -5.26 14.96 -5.34
CA ALA A 152 -4.60 13.78 -4.77
C ALA A 152 -5.50 13.01 -3.80
N LYS A 153 -6.28 13.71 -2.98
CA LYS A 153 -7.09 13.13 -1.89
C LYS A 153 -8.52 12.80 -2.28
N SER A 154 -9.10 13.48 -3.28
CA SER A 154 -10.53 13.36 -3.63
C SER A 154 -10.80 12.24 -4.63
N GLY A 155 -12.01 11.69 -4.59
CA GLY A 155 -12.44 10.56 -5.41
C GLY A 155 -11.59 9.32 -5.11
N ARG A 156 -11.22 8.57 -6.15
CA ARG A 156 -10.15 7.58 -6.05
C ARG A 156 -8.84 8.31 -5.82
N PRO A 157 -8.17 8.19 -4.66
CA PRO A 157 -6.93 8.90 -4.39
C PRO A 157 -5.79 8.52 -5.36
N GLY A 158 -4.76 9.34 -5.44
CA GLY A 158 -3.61 9.03 -6.27
C GLY A 158 -2.59 10.16 -6.35
N PRO A 159 -1.47 9.95 -7.07
CA PRO A 159 -0.36 10.89 -7.13
C PRO A 159 -0.67 12.11 -8.00
N VAL A 160 -0.08 13.23 -7.61
CA VAL A 160 -0.01 14.47 -8.38
C VAL A 160 1.42 14.96 -8.43
N VAL A 161 1.84 15.53 -9.57
CA VAL A 161 3.19 16.08 -9.76
C VAL A 161 3.14 17.57 -10.05
N LEU A 162 3.94 18.33 -9.32
CA LEU A 162 4.19 19.74 -9.55
C LEU A 162 5.65 19.94 -10.02
N ASP A 163 5.80 20.40 -11.24
CA ASP A 163 7.10 20.69 -11.88
C ASP A 163 7.42 22.16 -11.72
N PHE A 164 8.31 22.53 -10.78
CA PHE A 164 8.47 23.89 -10.27
C PHE A 164 9.68 24.59 -10.91
N ALA A 165 9.43 25.45 -11.91
CA ALA A 165 10.46 26.18 -12.62
C ALA A 165 11.25 27.12 -11.71
N LYS A 166 12.59 27.18 -11.90
CA LYS A 166 13.51 27.93 -11.02
C LYS A 166 13.24 29.43 -10.96
N ASN A 167 12.80 30.05 -12.08
CA ASN A 167 12.40 31.46 -12.05
C ASN A 167 11.17 31.67 -11.14
N ALA A 168 10.18 30.79 -11.20
CA ALA A 168 8.99 30.90 -10.37
C ALA A 168 9.29 30.76 -8.87
N GLN A 169 10.40 30.07 -8.51
CA GLN A 169 10.82 29.94 -7.10
C GLN A 169 11.36 31.28 -6.55
N VAL A 170 11.99 32.12 -7.39
CA VAL A 170 12.64 33.37 -6.95
C VAL A 170 11.83 34.61 -7.26
N GLU A 171 10.84 34.55 -8.13
CA GLU A 171 9.93 35.65 -8.42
C GLU A 171 9.13 36.04 -7.19
N MET A 172 8.84 37.36 -7.08
CA MET A 172 8.03 37.91 -5.98
C MET A 172 6.55 37.88 -6.33
N VAL A 173 5.74 37.42 -5.39
CA VAL A 173 4.28 37.33 -5.55
C VAL A 173 3.54 37.97 -4.36
N ASP A 174 2.38 38.54 -4.60
CA ASP A 174 1.44 38.94 -3.56
C ASP A 174 0.69 37.68 -3.08
N TYR A 175 1.19 37.05 -2.01
CA TYR A 175 0.72 35.76 -1.53
C TYR A 175 -0.61 35.82 -0.80
N GLU A 176 -1.48 34.88 -1.11
CA GLU A 176 -2.72 34.63 -0.39
C GLU A 176 -2.90 33.09 -0.27
N PRO A 177 -3.08 32.53 0.96
CA PRO A 177 -3.28 31.10 1.14
C PRO A 177 -4.58 30.65 0.47
N MET A 178 -4.56 29.46 -0.14
CA MET A 178 -5.69 28.91 -0.88
C MET A 178 -5.98 27.47 -0.48
N LYS A 179 -7.28 27.16 -0.32
CA LYS A 179 -7.82 25.79 -0.34
C LYS A 179 -8.84 25.68 -1.45
N LEU A 180 -8.95 24.49 -2.02
CA LEU A 180 -10.01 24.18 -2.97
C LEU A 180 -10.93 23.11 -2.36
N ASP A 181 -12.21 23.30 -2.51
CA ASP A 181 -13.28 22.36 -2.18
C ASP A 181 -14.09 21.96 -3.43
N PHE A 182 -13.78 22.55 -4.56
CA PHE A 182 -14.47 22.32 -5.83
C PHE A 182 -13.55 22.59 -7.03
N ILE A 183 -13.66 21.72 -8.03
CA ILE A 183 -13.09 21.92 -9.38
C ILE A 183 -14.20 21.72 -10.40
N ARG A 184 -14.45 22.73 -11.24
CA ARG A 184 -15.47 22.65 -12.29
C ARG A 184 -15.29 21.40 -13.15
N SER A 185 -16.37 20.66 -13.38
CA SER A 185 -16.41 19.45 -14.20
C SER A 185 -15.59 18.26 -13.61
N TYR A 186 -15.31 18.28 -12.31
CA TYR A 186 -14.73 17.17 -11.59
C TYR A 186 -15.66 16.82 -10.43
N ASP A 187 -16.31 15.65 -10.51
CA ASP A 187 -17.16 15.09 -9.47
C ASP A 187 -16.42 13.90 -8.82
N PRO A 188 -15.72 14.12 -7.70
CA PRO A 188 -14.94 13.08 -7.06
C PRO A 188 -15.76 12.11 -6.20
N GLU A 189 -16.97 12.50 -5.80
CA GLU A 189 -17.82 11.70 -4.92
C GLU A 189 -19.24 11.59 -5.52
N PRO A 190 -19.42 10.69 -6.51
CA PRO A 190 -20.73 10.50 -7.10
C PRO A 190 -21.76 10.05 -6.05
N ASN A 191 -22.96 10.58 -6.14
CA ASN A 191 -24.05 10.14 -5.30
C ASN A 191 -24.59 8.80 -5.80
N PRO A 192 -24.78 7.79 -4.92
CA PRO A 192 -25.34 6.53 -5.33
C PRO A 192 -26.78 6.70 -5.83
N ASP A 193 -27.10 6.03 -6.92
CA ASP A 193 -28.45 5.99 -7.45
C ASP A 193 -29.38 5.19 -6.53
N LYS A 194 -30.61 5.68 -6.32
CA LYS A 194 -31.58 5.05 -5.41
C LYS A 194 -32.09 3.72 -5.93
N GLU A 195 -32.24 3.58 -7.24
CA GLU A 195 -32.72 2.35 -7.88
C GLU A 195 -31.64 1.27 -7.71
N SER A 196 -30.38 1.59 -7.98
CA SER A 196 -29.24 0.68 -7.77
C SER A 196 -29.11 0.24 -6.31
N LEU A 197 -29.29 1.15 -5.34
CA LEU A 197 -29.28 0.80 -3.92
C LEU A 197 -30.41 -0.16 -3.56
N GLN A 198 -31.61 0.04 -4.12
CA GLN A 198 -32.77 -0.77 -3.85
C GLN A 198 -32.64 -2.16 -4.47
N GLU A 199 -32.17 -2.24 -5.71
CA GLU A 199 -31.90 -3.49 -6.41
C GLU A 199 -30.80 -4.31 -5.69
N ALA A 200 -29.70 -3.65 -5.26
CA ALA A 200 -28.66 -4.28 -4.46
C ALA A 200 -29.22 -4.85 -3.15
N ALA A 201 -30.02 -4.07 -2.43
CA ALA A 201 -30.65 -4.52 -1.19
C ALA A 201 -31.60 -5.71 -1.40
N GLU A 202 -32.36 -5.74 -2.50
CA GLU A 202 -33.24 -6.85 -2.86
C GLU A 202 -32.45 -8.14 -3.14
N LEU A 203 -31.35 -8.04 -3.90
CA LEU A 203 -30.47 -9.18 -4.14
C LEU A 203 -29.90 -9.73 -2.85
N ILE A 204 -29.39 -8.85 -1.97
CA ILE A 204 -28.80 -9.24 -0.68
C ILE A 204 -29.87 -9.89 0.22
N ASN A 205 -31.07 -9.31 0.30
CA ASN A 205 -32.15 -9.82 1.13
C ASN A 205 -32.67 -11.21 0.71
N ASN A 206 -32.44 -11.60 -0.54
CA ASN A 206 -32.87 -12.89 -1.09
C ASN A 206 -31.70 -13.89 -1.24
N ALA A 207 -30.46 -13.46 -0.98
CA ALA A 207 -29.29 -14.30 -1.07
C ALA A 207 -29.34 -15.46 -0.07
N GLN A 208 -28.89 -16.63 -0.50
CA GLN A 208 -28.72 -17.81 0.37
C GLN A 208 -27.23 -18.03 0.69
N ARG A 209 -26.36 -17.60 -0.18
CA ARG A 209 -24.91 -17.76 -0.09
C ARG A 209 -24.18 -16.46 -0.45
N PRO A 210 -24.42 -15.36 0.26
CA PRO A 210 -23.74 -14.10 -0.02
C PRO A 210 -22.25 -14.18 0.37
N LEU A 211 -21.39 -13.53 -0.41
CA LEU A 211 -19.97 -13.34 -0.07
C LEU A 211 -19.55 -11.89 -0.31
N VAL A 212 -18.95 -11.27 0.70
CA VAL A 212 -18.45 -9.90 0.61
C VAL A 212 -16.95 -9.91 0.33
N LEU A 213 -16.52 -9.23 -0.73
CA LEU A 213 -15.11 -9.01 -1.07
C LEU A 213 -14.70 -7.61 -0.61
N VAL A 214 -13.75 -7.56 0.34
CA VAL A 214 -13.29 -6.33 0.98
C VAL A 214 -12.02 -5.84 0.31
N GLY A 215 -12.09 -4.70 -0.37
CA GLY A 215 -10.95 -4.06 -1.00
C GLY A 215 -10.41 -2.87 -0.21
N GLN A 216 -9.35 -2.24 -0.76
CA GLN A 216 -8.69 -1.08 -0.17
C GLN A 216 -9.63 0.13 -0.03
N GLY A 217 -10.66 0.24 -0.87
CA GLY A 217 -11.62 1.34 -0.84
C GLY A 217 -12.31 1.51 0.51
N VAL A 218 -12.44 0.44 1.30
CA VAL A 218 -12.95 0.50 2.68
C VAL A 218 -12.00 1.31 3.59
N GLU A 219 -10.69 1.06 3.48
CA GLU A 219 -9.68 1.81 4.25
C GLU A 219 -9.56 3.26 3.76
N LEU A 220 -9.55 3.46 2.44
CA LEU A 220 -9.46 4.79 1.83
C LEU A 220 -10.69 5.66 2.15
N GLY A 221 -11.87 5.05 2.17
CA GLY A 221 -13.14 5.70 2.52
C GLY A 221 -13.37 5.86 4.03
N ASN A 222 -12.50 5.32 4.90
CA ASN A 222 -12.71 5.23 6.35
C ASN A 222 -14.08 4.61 6.70
N ALA A 223 -14.40 3.47 6.05
CA ALA A 223 -15.70 2.81 6.07
C ALA A 223 -15.71 1.48 6.87
N GLN A 224 -14.75 1.29 7.79
CA GLN A 224 -14.57 0.03 8.52
C GLN A 224 -15.75 -0.29 9.44
N ASP A 225 -16.28 0.73 10.12
CA ASP A 225 -17.43 0.56 11.02
C ASP A 225 -18.71 0.29 10.24
N GLU A 226 -18.89 0.97 9.10
CA GLU A 226 -20.01 0.76 8.18
C GLU A 226 -19.93 -0.63 7.53
N LEU A 227 -18.73 -1.10 7.16
CA LEU A 227 -18.54 -2.47 6.67
C LEU A 227 -18.93 -3.50 7.72
N ARG A 228 -18.49 -3.32 8.96
CA ARG A 228 -18.80 -4.23 10.06
C ARG A 228 -20.30 -4.29 10.31
N ALA A 229 -20.95 -3.14 10.45
CA ALA A 229 -22.41 -3.07 10.63
C ALA A 229 -23.18 -3.73 9.48
N PHE A 230 -22.69 -3.56 8.24
CA PHE A 230 -23.31 -4.14 7.04
C PHE A 230 -23.23 -5.67 7.03
N ILE A 231 -22.05 -6.25 7.25
CA ILE A 231 -21.87 -7.71 7.21
C ILE A 231 -22.52 -8.39 8.42
N GLU A 232 -22.48 -7.78 9.61
CA GLU A 232 -23.07 -8.33 10.82
C GLU A 232 -24.60 -8.35 10.75
N LYS A 233 -25.23 -7.32 10.17
CA LYS A 233 -26.69 -7.25 10.05
C LYS A 233 -27.28 -8.40 9.26
N ALA A 234 -26.66 -8.76 8.14
CA ALA A 234 -27.13 -9.84 7.29
C ALA A 234 -26.32 -11.13 7.42
N ASP A 235 -25.41 -11.22 8.43
CA ASP A 235 -24.60 -12.41 8.75
C ASP A 235 -23.84 -12.93 7.50
N MET A 236 -23.11 -12.02 6.84
CA MET A 236 -22.44 -12.31 5.57
C MET A 236 -20.93 -12.55 5.78
N PRO A 237 -20.39 -13.71 5.38
CA PRO A 237 -18.96 -13.94 5.42
C PRO A 237 -18.24 -13.03 4.42
N CYS A 238 -17.00 -12.64 4.74
CA CYS A 238 -16.18 -11.79 3.89
C CYS A 238 -14.78 -12.33 3.70
N GLY A 239 -14.16 -12.00 2.56
CA GLY A 239 -12.75 -12.19 2.29
C GLY A 239 -12.09 -10.87 1.89
N CYS A 240 -10.84 -10.66 2.29
CA CYS A 240 -10.09 -9.44 2.02
C CYS A 240 -9.14 -9.61 0.83
N THR A 241 -9.09 -8.63 -0.07
CA THR A 241 -7.96 -8.55 -1.02
C THR A 241 -6.68 -8.20 -0.28
N LEU A 242 -5.51 -8.34 -0.90
CA LEU A 242 -4.22 -7.98 -0.29
C LEU A 242 -4.24 -6.56 0.30
N LEU A 243 -4.71 -5.57 -0.46
CA LEU A 243 -4.81 -4.18 0.00
C LEU A 243 -6.06 -3.90 0.87
N GLY A 244 -6.99 -4.84 0.96
CA GLY A 244 -8.15 -4.79 1.86
C GLY A 244 -7.88 -5.41 3.23
N LEU A 245 -6.74 -6.07 3.42
CA LEU A 245 -6.33 -6.57 4.74
C LEU A 245 -6.28 -5.41 5.75
N SER A 246 -6.59 -5.70 7.01
CA SER A 246 -6.78 -4.74 8.12
C SER A 246 -8.07 -3.90 8.12
N ALA A 247 -8.86 -3.87 7.04
CA ALA A 247 -10.16 -3.19 7.04
C ALA A 247 -11.17 -3.84 8.02
N ILE A 248 -10.96 -5.11 8.34
CA ILE A 248 -11.69 -5.85 9.36
C ILE A 248 -10.68 -6.67 10.18
N PRO A 249 -10.81 -6.74 11.52
CA PRO A 249 -9.91 -7.56 12.34
C PRO A 249 -9.84 -9.02 11.88
N THR A 250 -8.66 -9.61 11.89
CA THR A 250 -8.49 -11.02 11.51
C THR A 250 -9.28 -11.97 12.42
N SER A 251 -9.53 -11.56 13.67
CA SER A 251 -10.30 -12.34 14.66
C SER A 251 -11.83 -12.23 14.48
N HIS A 252 -12.31 -11.40 13.56
CA HIS A 252 -13.74 -11.25 13.35
C HIS A 252 -14.35 -12.55 12.78
N PRO A 253 -15.46 -13.09 13.34
CA PRO A 253 -15.97 -14.42 12.96
C PRO A 253 -16.43 -14.53 11.50
N LEU A 254 -16.84 -13.41 10.88
CA LEU A 254 -17.22 -13.34 9.48
C LEU A 254 -16.02 -13.13 8.54
N ASN A 255 -14.83 -12.82 9.04
CA ASN A 255 -13.61 -12.69 8.23
C ASN A 255 -13.05 -14.09 7.93
N LYS A 256 -13.11 -14.50 6.67
CA LYS A 256 -12.66 -15.83 6.19
C LYS A 256 -11.25 -15.82 5.60
N GLY A 257 -10.55 -14.69 5.69
CA GLY A 257 -9.14 -14.55 5.29
C GLY A 257 -8.94 -13.80 3.99
N MET A 258 -7.76 -14.02 3.39
CA MET A 258 -7.31 -13.33 2.18
C MET A 258 -7.83 -14.02 0.91
N LEU A 259 -8.18 -13.22 -0.09
CA LEU A 259 -8.54 -13.64 -1.44
C LEU A 259 -7.34 -13.58 -2.41
N GLY A 260 -7.47 -14.26 -3.53
CA GLY A 260 -6.55 -14.17 -4.65
C GLY A 260 -5.54 -15.31 -4.74
N MET A 261 -4.55 -15.16 -5.61
CA MET A 261 -3.60 -16.20 -6.03
C MET A 261 -2.94 -16.94 -4.86
N HIS A 262 -2.54 -16.22 -3.82
CA HIS A 262 -1.97 -16.77 -2.58
C HIS A 262 -2.90 -16.58 -1.37
N GLY A 263 -4.20 -16.42 -1.63
CA GLY A 263 -5.23 -16.29 -0.59
C GLY A 263 -5.51 -17.60 0.15
N ASN A 264 -6.46 -17.55 1.07
CA ASN A 264 -6.95 -18.72 1.78
C ASN A 264 -7.84 -19.58 0.87
N LEU A 265 -7.84 -20.89 1.11
CA LEU A 265 -8.59 -21.85 0.30
C LEU A 265 -10.10 -21.58 0.35
N GLY A 266 -10.65 -21.41 1.57
CA GLY A 266 -12.09 -21.20 1.77
C GLY A 266 -12.69 -20.06 0.96
N PRO A 267 -12.27 -18.81 1.16
CA PRO A 267 -12.85 -17.68 0.44
C PRO A 267 -12.65 -17.72 -1.07
N ASN A 268 -11.54 -18.31 -1.56
CA ASN A 268 -11.33 -18.48 -3.00
C ASN A 268 -12.31 -19.49 -3.62
N VAL A 269 -12.49 -20.66 -2.99
CA VAL A 269 -13.45 -21.66 -3.46
C VAL A 269 -14.88 -21.11 -3.39
N LYS A 270 -15.22 -20.47 -2.28
CA LYS A 270 -16.57 -19.92 -2.03
C LYS A 270 -16.92 -18.75 -2.96
N THR A 271 -15.96 -18.09 -3.57
CA THR A 271 -16.20 -17.11 -4.64
C THR A 271 -16.93 -17.74 -5.84
N ASN A 272 -16.62 -18.99 -6.17
CA ASN A 272 -17.28 -19.74 -7.25
C ASN A 272 -18.48 -20.58 -6.79
N GLU A 273 -18.90 -20.46 -5.53
CA GLU A 273 -20.07 -21.13 -4.97
C GLU A 273 -21.17 -20.17 -4.48
N CYS A 274 -20.82 -18.90 -4.23
CA CYS A 274 -21.78 -17.88 -3.77
C CYS A 274 -22.86 -17.61 -4.83
N ASP A 275 -24.05 -17.19 -4.40
CA ASP A 275 -25.14 -16.75 -5.29
C ASP A 275 -25.16 -15.22 -5.47
N VAL A 276 -24.68 -14.47 -4.48
CA VAL A 276 -24.49 -13.02 -4.56
C VAL A 276 -23.06 -12.67 -4.13
N LEU A 277 -22.31 -12.01 -5.02
CA LEU A 277 -20.96 -11.52 -4.79
C LEU A 277 -21.00 -10.00 -4.61
N ILE A 278 -20.58 -9.50 -3.45
CA ILE A 278 -20.65 -8.09 -3.10
C ILE A 278 -19.22 -7.57 -3.02
N ALA A 279 -18.76 -6.89 -4.05
CA ALA A 279 -17.41 -6.30 -4.10
C ALA A 279 -17.44 -4.88 -3.55
N VAL A 280 -16.62 -4.58 -2.53
CA VAL A 280 -16.59 -3.29 -1.86
C VAL A 280 -15.22 -2.66 -2.00
N GLY A 281 -15.12 -1.60 -2.84
CA GLY A 281 -13.90 -0.83 -3.04
C GLY A 281 -12.71 -1.67 -3.53
N MET A 282 -12.93 -2.56 -4.50
CA MET A 282 -11.91 -3.41 -5.12
C MET A 282 -12.09 -3.47 -6.64
N ARG A 283 -10.99 -3.61 -7.38
CA ARG A 283 -10.96 -3.45 -8.85
C ARG A 283 -10.98 -4.75 -9.66
N PHE A 284 -11.20 -5.90 -9.06
CA PHE A 284 -11.18 -7.21 -9.72
C PHE A 284 -9.91 -7.42 -10.58
N ASP A 285 -8.72 -7.20 -9.99
CA ASP A 285 -7.46 -7.46 -10.69
C ASP A 285 -7.19 -8.95 -10.90
N ASP A 286 -6.24 -9.27 -11.79
CA ASP A 286 -5.90 -10.62 -12.20
C ASP A 286 -5.38 -11.51 -11.06
N ARG A 287 -4.80 -10.92 -10.00
CA ARG A 287 -4.32 -11.66 -8.83
C ARG A 287 -5.47 -12.14 -7.96
N VAL A 288 -6.60 -11.42 -7.97
CA VAL A 288 -7.82 -11.83 -7.25
C VAL A 288 -8.70 -12.74 -8.11
N THR A 289 -8.86 -12.42 -9.40
CA THR A 289 -9.82 -13.13 -10.25
C THR A 289 -9.29 -14.43 -10.86
N GLY A 290 -7.97 -14.54 -11.04
CA GLY A 290 -7.42 -15.61 -11.85
C GLY A 290 -8.07 -15.64 -13.24
N LYS A 291 -8.50 -16.80 -13.71
CA LYS A 291 -9.15 -16.98 -15.01
C LYS A 291 -10.56 -16.38 -15.03
N LEU A 292 -10.72 -15.23 -15.69
CA LEU A 292 -11.99 -14.48 -15.77
C LEU A 292 -13.17 -15.29 -16.31
N ASP A 293 -12.93 -16.22 -17.25
CA ASP A 293 -14.00 -17.05 -17.84
C ASP A 293 -14.69 -17.96 -16.83
N THR A 294 -14.05 -18.24 -15.71
CA THR A 294 -14.56 -19.11 -14.65
C THR A 294 -14.82 -18.42 -13.33
N TYR A 295 -14.59 -17.10 -13.25
CA TYR A 295 -14.72 -16.34 -12.01
C TYR A 295 -16.16 -15.95 -11.73
N ALA A 296 -16.74 -16.43 -10.64
CA ALA A 296 -18.04 -16.07 -10.08
C ALA A 296 -19.21 -16.08 -11.10
N LYS A 297 -19.19 -16.96 -12.11
CA LYS A 297 -20.19 -16.98 -13.21
C LYS A 297 -21.60 -17.34 -12.76
N GLN A 298 -21.73 -18.01 -11.63
CA GLN A 298 -23.00 -18.41 -11.02
C GLN A 298 -23.62 -17.29 -10.17
N ALA A 299 -22.83 -16.29 -9.76
CA ALA A 299 -23.26 -15.24 -8.83
C ALA A 299 -23.83 -14.02 -9.53
N LYS A 300 -24.77 -13.34 -8.85
CA LYS A 300 -25.10 -11.95 -9.12
C LYS A 300 -24.04 -11.06 -8.50
N VAL A 301 -23.46 -10.14 -9.27
CA VAL A 301 -22.37 -9.28 -8.84
C VAL A 301 -22.87 -7.88 -8.51
N ILE A 302 -22.70 -7.47 -7.26
CA ILE A 302 -22.91 -6.09 -6.80
C ILE A 302 -21.53 -5.46 -6.62
N HIS A 303 -21.28 -4.30 -7.23
CA HIS A 303 -19.99 -3.62 -7.14
C HIS A 303 -20.13 -2.21 -6.57
N LEU A 304 -19.66 -2.02 -5.34
CA LEU A 304 -19.58 -0.72 -4.68
C LEU A 304 -18.21 -0.11 -4.96
N ASP A 305 -18.15 0.94 -5.75
CA ASP A 305 -16.89 1.65 -6.04
C ASP A 305 -17.12 3.15 -6.23
N ILE A 306 -16.10 3.95 -5.96
CA ILE A 306 -16.11 5.40 -6.19
C ILE A 306 -15.74 5.75 -7.63
N ASP A 307 -15.03 4.85 -8.32
CA ASP A 307 -14.49 5.05 -9.66
C ASP A 307 -15.35 4.34 -10.71
N HIS A 308 -16.12 5.12 -11.45
CA HIS A 308 -16.97 4.58 -12.53
C HIS A 308 -16.18 3.74 -13.55
N SER A 309 -14.88 4.02 -13.75
CA SER A 309 -14.05 3.30 -14.72
C SER A 309 -13.73 1.85 -14.32
N GLU A 310 -13.95 1.48 -13.06
CA GLU A 310 -13.78 0.10 -12.58
C GLU A 310 -15.04 -0.76 -12.80
N ILE A 311 -16.21 -0.15 -13.03
CA ILE A 311 -17.45 -0.89 -13.30
C ILE A 311 -17.39 -1.54 -14.68
N ASP A 312 -17.73 -2.83 -14.74
CA ASP A 312 -17.70 -3.67 -15.95
C ASP A 312 -16.33 -3.83 -16.62
N LYS A 313 -15.26 -3.40 -15.98
CA LYS A 313 -13.92 -3.41 -16.57
C LYS A 313 -13.36 -4.83 -16.75
N ASN A 314 -13.40 -5.65 -15.72
CA ASN A 314 -12.87 -7.01 -15.71
C ASN A 314 -13.95 -8.06 -15.47
N VAL A 315 -14.87 -7.80 -14.56
CA VAL A 315 -16.00 -8.67 -14.23
C VAL A 315 -17.29 -7.92 -14.55
N LYS A 316 -18.23 -8.60 -15.21
CA LYS A 316 -19.53 -8.01 -15.49
C LYS A 316 -20.30 -7.81 -14.19
N VAL A 317 -20.83 -6.63 -13.99
CA VAL A 317 -21.57 -6.22 -12.81
C VAL A 317 -23.08 -6.29 -13.10
N ASP A 318 -23.86 -6.91 -12.22
CA ASP A 318 -25.33 -6.89 -12.31
C ASP A 318 -25.88 -5.58 -11.73
N VAL A 319 -25.36 -5.14 -10.56
CA VAL A 319 -25.80 -3.91 -9.91
C VAL A 319 -24.58 -3.05 -9.50
N PRO A 320 -24.30 -1.95 -10.21
CA PRO A 320 -23.29 -0.99 -9.82
C PRO A 320 -23.85 -0.04 -8.74
N VAL A 321 -23.09 0.17 -7.66
CA VAL A 321 -23.39 1.15 -6.61
C VAL A 321 -22.24 2.14 -6.55
N LEU A 322 -22.35 3.23 -7.31
CA LEU A 322 -21.31 4.26 -7.35
C LEU A 322 -21.37 5.16 -6.10
N GLY A 323 -20.22 5.42 -5.50
CA GLY A 323 -20.09 6.32 -4.36
C GLY A 323 -19.00 5.90 -3.39
N ASN A 324 -18.75 6.78 -2.42
CA ASN A 324 -17.84 6.47 -1.33
C ASN A 324 -18.39 5.32 -0.47
N CYS A 325 -17.56 4.29 -0.22
CA CYS A 325 -17.93 3.09 0.54
C CYS A 325 -18.59 3.42 1.89
N LYS A 326 -18.17 4.48 2.56
CA LYS A 326 -18.75 4.90 3.84
C LYS A 326 -20.25 5.19 3.72
N TYR A 327 -20.63 5.96 2.73
CA TYR A 327 -22.04 6.35 2.54
C TYR A 327 -22.87 5.23 1.92
N THR A 328 -22.32 4.53 0.91
CA THR A 328 -23.04 3.45 0.23
C THR A 328 -23.30 2.27 1.16
N LEU A 329 -22.35 1.87 1.99
CA LEU A 329 -22.55 0.82 3.01
C LEU A 329 -23.56 1.24 4.08
N ALA A 330 -23.49 2.49 4.57
CA ALA A 330 -24.46 2.99 5.54
C ALA A 330 -25.90 2.99 4.98
N MET A 331 -26.08 3.41 3.72
CA MET A 331 -27.38 3.41 3.04
C MET A 331 -27.89 1.98 2.82
N LEU A 332 -27.05 1.08 2.31
CA LEU A 332 -27.43 -0.33 2.12
C LEU A 332 -27.78 -1.00 3.44
N THR A 333 -27.05 -0.71 4.52
CA THR A 333 -27.33 -1.25 5.85
C THR A 333 -28.74 -0.87 6.33
N GLN A 334 -29.27 0.30 5.94
CA GLN A 334 -30.65 0.67 6.27
C GLN A 334 -31.67 -0.11 5.46
N LEU A 335 -31.39 -0.48 4.22
CA LEU A 335 -32.28 -1.14 3.28
C LEU A 335 -32.33 -2.67 3.42
N ILE A 336 -31.20 -3.29 3.80
CA ILE A 336 -31.12 -4.74 4.01
C ILE A 336 -31.85 -5.17 5.30
N ARG A 337 -32.31 -6.41 5.33
CA ARG A 337 -32.91 -7.04 6.51
C ARG A 337 -31.87 -7.76 7.35
N GLU A 338 -32.19 -7.95 8.63
CA GLU A 338 -31.49 -8.95 9.43
C GLU A 338 -31.68 -10.33 8.81
N ASN A 339 -30.60 -11.09 8.70
CA ASN A 339 -30.61 -12.44 8.15
C ASN A 339 -29.60 -13.32 8.89
N LYS A 340 -29.64 -14.63 8.63
CA LYS A 340 -28.71 -15.63 9.13
C LYS A 340 -28.31 -16.57 7.99
N HIS A 341 -27.01 -16.79 7.87
CA HIS A 341 -26.44 -17.68 6.85
C HIS A 341 -25.57 -18.77 7.48
N SER A 342 -25.99 -19.32 8.64
CA SER A 342 -25.18 -20.23 9.46
C SER A 342 -24.66 -21.43 8.66
N GLU A 343 -25.51 -22.12 7.88
CA GLU A 343 -25.07 -23.26 7.05
C GLU A 343 -24.03 -22.87 6.00
N TRP A 344 -24.19 -21.67 5.42
CA TRP A 344 -23.22 -21.13 4.47
C TRP A 344 -21.89 -20.81 5.13
N ILE A 345 -21.91 -20.17 6.29
CA ILE A 345 -20.72 -19.83 7.08
C ILE A 345 -20.03 -21.10 7.57
N ASP A 346 -20.76 -22.07 8.08
CA ASP A 346 -20.23 -23.36 8.55
C ASP A 346 -19.58 -24.16 7.42
N SER A 347 -20.03 -23.99 6.19
CA SER A 347 -19.45 -24.65 5.01
C SER A 347 -18.02 -24.21 4.68
N PHE A 348 -17.49 -23.15 5.28
CA PHE A 348 -16.08 -22.78 5.16
C PHE A 348 -15.16 -23.67 6.01
N ALA A 349 -15.68 -24.27 7.09
CA ALA A 349 -14.88 -25.01 8.07
C ALA A 349 -14.11 -26.20 7.46
N GLU A 350 -14.66 -26.88 6.45
CA GLU A 350 -13.98 -27.96 5.76
C GLU A 350 -12.71 -27.46 5.04
N TYR A 351 -12.82 -26.32 4.35
CA TYR A 351 -11.69 -25.72 3.63
C TYR A 351 -10.65 -25.13 4.58
N GLU A 352 -11.10 -24.49 5.66
CA GLU A 352 -10.24 -24.00 6.73
C GLU A 352 -9.43 -25.12 7.37
N LYS A 353 -10.08 -26.27 7.66
CA LYS A 353 -9.44 -27.47 8.20
C LYS A 353 -8.43 -28.05 7.20
N THR A 354 -8.84 -28.23 5.96
CA THR A 354 -7.97 -28.78 4.89
C THR A 354 -6.72 -27.91 4.71
N GLU A 355 -6.89 -26.59 4.62
CA GLU A 355 -5.77 -25.67 4.48
C GLU A 355 -4.86 -25.69 5.72
N TYR A 356 -5.44 -25.74 6.93
CA TYR A 356 -4.67 -25.85 8.15
C TYR A 356 -3.81 -27.11 8.20
N GLU A 357 -4.37 -28.27 7.91
CA GLU A 357 -3.68 -29.56 7.96
C GLU A 357 -2.57 -29.69 6.90
N HIS A 358 -2.83 -29.20 5.69
CA HIS A 358 -1.90 -29.36 4.55
C HIS A 358 -0.84 -28.27 4.46
N VAL A 359 -1.16 -27.04 4.87
CA VAL A 359 -0.31 -25.85 4.64
C VAL A 359 0.02 -25.14 5.93
N ILE A 360 -1.00 -24.62 6.64
CA ILE A 360 -0.76 -23.64 7.71
C ILE A 360 0.01 -24.26 8.87
N SER A 361 -0.38 -25.46 9.34
CA SER A 361 0.28 -26.09 10.48
C SER A 361 1.75 -26.40 10.22
N LYS A 362 2.08 -26.80 8.99
CA LYS A 362 3.46 -27.08 8.58
C LYS A 362 4.32 -25.82 8.51
N GLU A 363 3.71 -24.70 8.16
CA GLU A 363 4.41 -23.42 8.01
C GLU A 363 4.64 -22.71 9.35
N ILE A 364 3.66 -22.73 10.26
CA ILE A 364 3.76 -21.97 11.53
C ILE A 364 4.13 -22.84 12.74
N HIS A 365 4.08 -24.18 12.62
CA HIS A 365 4.47 -25.14 13.66
C HIS A 365 5.35 -26.27 13.10
N PRO A 366 6.44 -25.93 12.39
CA PRO A 366 7.34 -26.96 11.89
C PRO A 366 7.99 -27.73 13.04
N VAL A 367 8.14 -29.04 12.86
CA VAL A 367 8.66 -29.94 13.93
C VAL A 367 10.19 -29.88 13.99
N ASP A 368 10.84 -29.74 12.85
CA ASP A 368 12.30 -29.75 12.69
C ASP A 368 12.72 -28.87 11.51
N GLY A 369 14.01 -28.87 11.20
CA GLY A 369 14.57 -28.13 10.06
C GLY A 369 14.86 -26.66 10.36
N ALA A 370 15.15 -25.90 9.29
CA ALA A 370 15.37 -24.47 9.33
C ALA A 370 14.07 -23.72 9.65
N LEU A 371 14.20 -22.43 9.97
CA LEU A 371 13.04 -21.53 10.17
C LEU A 371 12.21 -21.42 8.90
N ASN A 372 10.89 -21.40 9.04
CA ASN A 372 9.97 -21.06 7.97
C ASN A 372 9.63 -19.56 8.01
N MET A 373 9.31 -18.96 6.85
CA MET A 373 8.95 -17.54 6.81
C MET A 373 7.67 -17.27 7.62
N GLY A 374 6.66 -18.14 7.50
CA GLY A 374 5.37 -17.98 8.18
C GLY A 374 5.46 -18.08 9.70
N GLU A 375 6.32 -18.97 10.25
CA GLU A 375 6.53 -19.02 11.71
C GLU A 375 7.16 -17.72 12.25
N VAL A 376 8.13 -17.14 11.51
CA VAL A 376 8.75 -15.86 11.89
C VAL A 376 7.70 -14.74 11.87
N VAL A 377 6.91 -14.64 10.79
CA VAL A 377 5.85 -13.64 10.66
C VAL A 377 4.83 -13.75 11.79
N ARG A 378 4.36 -14.97 12.07
CA ARG A 378 3.39 -15.24 13.12
C ARG A 378 3.93 -14.86 14.50
N ALA A 379 5.16 -15.23 14.80
CA ALA A 379 5.81 -14.93 16.06
C ALA A 379 5.96 -13.42 16.30
N VAL A 380 6.37 -12.64 15.28
CA VAL A 380 6.44 -11.16 15.35
C VAL A 380 5.06 -10.55 15.53
N SER A 381 4.05 -11.04 14.82
CA SER A 381 2.67 -10.56 14.94
C SER A 381 2.14 -10.74 16.37
N GLU A 382 2.27 -11.93 16.93
CA GLU A 382 1.81 -12.26 18.28
C GLU A 382 2.58 -11.47 19.35
N ALA A 383 3.90 -11.37 19.24
CA ALA A 383 4.73 -10.61 20.18
C ALA A 383 4.44 -9.11 20.15
N SER A 384 3.93 -8.58 19.03
CA SER A 384 3.46 -7.19 18.90
C SER A 384 1.96 -7.03 19.24
N ASN A 385 1.33 -8.00 19.89
CA ASN A 385 -0.10 -8.06 20.22
C ASN A 385 -1.02 -7.91 19.00
N ASN A 386 -0.54 -8.25 17.79
CA ASN A 386 -1.24 -8.04 16.51
C ASN A 386 -1.62 -6.57 16.23
N GLU A 387 -0.91 -5.61 16.84
CA GLU A 387 -1.18 -4.18 16.74
C GLU A 387 -0.17 -3.41 15.89
N ALA A 388 0.99 -4.02 15.57
CA ALA A 388 2.00 -3.36 14.75
C ALA A 388 1.48 -3.03 13.34
N VAL A 389 2.09 -2.04 12.73
CA VAL A 389 1.95 -1.79 11.28
C VAL A 389 2.86 -2.76 10.56
N LEU A 390 2.27 -3.60 9.72
CA LEU A 390 2.98 -4.45 8.79
C LEU A 390 3.38 -3.64 7.56
N VAL A 391 4.66 -3.58 7.27
CA VAL A 391 5.18 -3.14 5.97
C VAL A 391 5.82 -4.34 5.29
N THR A 392 5.66 -4.49 3.98
CA THR A 392 6.32 -5.56 3.24
C THR A 392 7.12 -5.02 2.08
N ASP A 393 8.23 -5.66 1.78
CA ASP A 393 8.80 -5.63 0.43
C ASP A 393 8.05 -6.62 -0.47
N VAL A 394 8.52 -6.89 -1.66
CA VAL A 394 7.83 -7.71 -2.66
C VAL A 394 8.50 -9.07 -2.84
N GLY A 395 7.67 -10.12 -2.99
CA GLY A 395 8.10 -11.49 -3.18
C GLY A 395 7.46 -12.46 -2.19
N GLN A 396 8.16 -13.57 -1.87
CA GLN A 396 7.66 -14.54 -0.89
C GLN A 396 7.45 -13.90 0.50
N ASN A 397 8.34 -13.02 0.92
CA ASN A 397 8.19 -12.26 2.16
C ASN A 397 6.85 -11.51 2.23
N GLN A 398 6.41 -10.88 1.13
CA GLN A 398 5.13 -10.18 1.04
C GLN A 398 3.95 -11.12 1.24
N MET A 399 3.93 -12.22 0.49
CA MET A 399 2.83 -13.18 0.53
C MET A 399 2.76 -13.88 1.88
N MET A 400 3.89 -14.30 2.44
CA MET A 400 3.97 -14.91 3.77
C MET A 400 3.53 -13.93 4.86
N ALA A 401 3.99 -12.67 4.79
CA ALA A 401 3.57 -11.65 5.73
C ALA A 401 2.06 -11.38 5.64
N ALA A 402 1.51 -11.21 4.44
CA ALA A 402 0.07 -11.00 4.24
C ALA A 402 -0.80 -12.15 4.78
N ARG A 403 -0.32 -13.41 4.66
CA ARG A 403 -1.06 -14.60 5.11
C ARG A 403 -1.00 -14.83 6.62
N TYR A 404 0.17 -14.63 7.22
CA TYR A 404 0.44 -15.09 8.59
C TYR A 404 0.44 -13.99 9.64
N PHE A 405 0.54 -12.70 9.23
CA PHE A 405 0.35 -11.57 10.14
C PHE A 405 -1.13 -11.42 10.49
N LYS A 406 -1.42 -11.05 11.74
CA LYS A 406 -2.78 -10.80 12.24
C LYS A 406 -3.01 -9.30 12.40
N TYR A 407 -4.21 -8.86 12.15
CA TYR A 407 -4.61 -7.45 12.22
C TYR A 407 -5.70 -7.27 13.27
N SER A 408 -5.46 -6.41 14.25
CA SER A 408 -6.45 -5.99 15.25
C SER A 408 -6.89 -4.53 15.06
N LYS A 409 -6.11 -3.76 14.29
CA LYS A 409 -6.36 -2.34 14.01
C LYS A 409 -6.38 -2.10 12.49
N ASN A 410 -7.14 -1.08 12.08
CA ASN A 410 -7.17 -0.60 10.70
C ASN A 410 -5.85 0.09 10.29
N ARG A 411 -5.66 0.32 9.00
CA ARG A 411 -4.46 0.93 8.42
C ARG A 411 -3.17 0.28 8.93
N SER A 412 -3.18 -1.05 8.99
CA SER A 412 -2.08 -1.86 9.53
C SER A 412 -1.27 -2.58 8.45
N ILE A 413 -1.56 -2.38 7.16
CA ILE A 413 -0.77 -2.96 6.07
C ILE A 413 -0.30 -1.87 5.09
N VAL A 414 0.99 -1.93 4.76
CA VAL A 414 1.66 -1.08 3.76
C VAL A 414 2.46 -1.98 2.83
N THR A 415 2.05 -2.07 1.58
CA THR A 415 2.67 -2.98 0.61
C THR A 415 2.48 -2.45 -0.81
N SER A 416 3.40 -2.73 -1.72
CA SER A 416 3.22 -2.48 -3.16
C SER A 416 2.37 -3.60 -3.74
N GLY A 417 1.05 -3.39 -3.81
CA GLY A 417 0.09 -4.43 -4.20
C GLY A 417 -0.08 -4.59 -5.69
N GLY A 418 -0.21 -3.48 -6.41
CA GLY A 418 -0.53 -3.48 -7.84
C GLY A 418 0.71 -3.49 -8.74
N LEU A 419 1.73 -2.67 -8.44
CA LEU A 419 2.95 -2.62 -9.25
C LEU A 419 3.95 -3.71 -8.84
N GLY A 420 3.98 -4.10 -7.57
CA GLY A 420 4.88 -5.12 -7.08
C GLY A 420 6.34 -4.66 -7.07
N THR A 421 6.59 -3.47 -6.57
CA THR A 421 7.91 -2.81 -6.59
C THR A 421 8.84 -3.39 -5.52
N MET A 422 9.82 -4.21 -5.92
CA MET A 422 10.91 -4.59 -5.02
C MET A 422 11.71 -3.35 -4.61
N GLY A 423 12.12 -3.28 -3.33
CA GLY A 423 12.77 -2.11 -2.73
C GLY A 423 11.78 -1.09 -2.15
N PHE A 424 10.46 -1.33 -2.24
CA PHE A 424 9.43 -0.50 -1.63
C PHE A 424 9.48 -0.51 -0.09
N GLY A 425 9.74 -1.69 0.51
CA GLY A 425 9.50 -1.95 1.93
C GLY A 425 10.25 -1.02 2.88
N LEU A 426 11.57 -0.89 2.73
CA LEU A 426 12.40 -0.13 3.67
C LEU A 426 12.04 1.37 3.71
N PRO A 427 12.01 2.11 2.58
CA PRO A 427 11.62 3.52 2.60
C PRO A 427 10.14 3.71 3.01
N ALA A 428 9.23 2.83 2.62
CA ALA A 428 7.83 2.90 3.06
C ALA A 428 7.70 2.71 4.58
N ALA A 429 8.50 1.84 5.19
CA ALA A 429 8.55 1.69 6.65
C ALA A 429 9.04 2.96 7.34
N ILE A 430 10.06 3.63 6.79
CA ILE A 430 10.48 4.95 7.29
C ILE A 430 9.30 5.92 7.27
N GLY A 431 8.60 6.03 6.16
CA GLY A 431 7.43 6.89 6.05
C GLY A 431 6.33 6.54 7.05
N ALA A 432 6.08 5.24 7.26
CA ALA A 432 5.07 4.76 8.20
C ALA A 432 5.39 5.15 9.66
N THR A 433 6.66 5.17 10.08
CA THR A 433 7.04 5.62 11.45
C THR A 433 6.69 7.09 11.69
N PHE A 434 6.82 7.94 10.68
CA PHE A 434 6.43 9.35 10.78
C PHE A 434 4.91 9.56 10.65
N GLY A 435 4.21 8.66 9.93
CA GLY A 435 2.75 8.71 9.81
C GLY A 435 2.00 8.20 11.04
N ARG A 436 2.60 7.27 11.78
CA ARG A 436 2.04 6.66 13.01
C ARG A 436 3.14 6.44 14.06
N PRO A 437 3.63 7.53 14.67
CA PRO A 437 4.68 7.46 15.69
C PRO A 437 4.22 6.78 17.00
N ASP A 438 2.93 6.56 17.14
CA ASP A 438 2.28 5.87 18.25
C ASP A 438 2.23 4.33 18.08
N ARG A 439 2.72 3.80 16.93
CA ARG A 439 2.66 2.38 16.62
C ARG A 439 4.02 1.80 16.25
N THR A 440 4.26 0.57 16.65
CA THR A 440 5.41 -0.20 16.16
C THR A 440 5.25 -0.46 14.66
N VAL A 441 6.31 -0.20 13.89
CA VAL A 441 6.37 -0.49 12.45
C VAL A 441 7.34 -1.65 12.22
N CYS A 442 6.82 -2.76 11.69
CA CYS A 442 7.58 -3.95 11.35
C CYS A 442 7.63 -4.12 9.83
N VAL A 443 8.82 -4.10 9.23
CA VAL A 443 8.99 -4.35 7.80
C VAL A 443 9.57 -5.72 7.54
N PHE A 444 8.87 -6.54 6.77
CA PHE A 444 9.33 -7.85 6.31
C PHE A 444 9.91 -7.72 4.91
N MET A 445 11.15 -8.14 4.77
CA MET A 445 11.92 -8.01 3.53
C MET A 445 12.60 -9.33 3.18
N GLY A 446 12.73 -9.61 1.88
CA GLY A 446 13.66 -10.60 1.39
C GLY A 446 15.06 -9.99 1.21
N ASP A 447 16.07 -10.84 1.13
CA ASP A 447 17.47 -10.46 0.92
C ASP A 447 17.69 -9.66 -0.38
N GLY A 448 16.98 -10.02 -1.46
CA GLY A 448 17.00 -9.24 -2.70
C GLY A 448 16.34 -7.88 -2.58
N GLY A 449 15.20 -7.79 -1.90
CA GLY A 449 14.46 -6.55 -1.72
C GLY A 449 15.20 -5.53 -0.86
N LEU A 450 15.84 -5.98 0.23
CA LEU A 450 16.63 -5.10 1.10
C LEU A 450 17.79 -4.43 0.32
N GLN A 451 18.45 -5.16 -0.56
CA GLN A 451 19.58 -4.62 -1.31
C GLN A 451 19.18 -3.55 -2.33
N MET A 452 17.93 -3.51 -2.79
CA MET A 452 17.49 -2.53 -3.79
C MET A 452 17.41 -1.09 -3.26
N ASN A 453 17.15 -0.91 -1.97
CA ASN A 453 17.11 0.41 -1.30
C ASN A 453 17.88 0.41 0.02
N ILE A 454 18.97 -0.37 0.09
CA ILE A 454 19.81 -0.54 1.29
C ILE A 454 20.39 0.78 1.80
N GLN A 455 20.61 1.76 0.92
CA GLN A 455 21.11 3.09 1.28
C GLN A 455 20.18 3.83 2.25
N GLU A 456 18.89 3.47 2.30
CA GLU A 456 17.93 4.08 3.23
C GLU A 456 18.18 3.68 4.70
N LEU A 457 19.05 2.72 4.96
CA LEU A 457 19.60 2.50 6.31
C LEU A 457 20.31 3.77 6.83
N GLY A 458 20.89 4.58 5.92
CA GLY A 458 21.46 5.88 6.27
C GLY A 458 20.38 6.90 6.70
N THR A 459 19.20 6.85 6.13
CA THR A 459 18.06 7.66 6.57
C THR A 459 17.56 7.21 7.94
N ILE A 460 17.49 5.90 8.18
CA ILE A 460 17.13 5.32 9.48
C ILE A 460 18.13 5.76 10.56
N MET A 461 19.42 5.66 10.28
CA MET A 461 20.49 6.05 11.19
C MET A 461 20.39 7.54 11.57
N GLU A 462 20.29 8.42 10.57
CA GLU A 462 20.22 9.88 10.78
C GLU A 462 18.98 10.29 11.58
N GLN A 463 17.82 9.74 11.22
CA GLN A 463 16.54 10.08 11.84
C GLN A 463 16.25 9.28 13.11
N LYS A 464 17.03 8.26 13.41
CA LYS A 464 16.77 7.25 14.46
C LYS A 464 15.36 6.68 14.33
N ALA A 465 14.89 6.50 13.09
CA ALA A 465 13.54 6.02 12.81
C ALA A 465 13.33 4.62 13.40
N PRO A 466 12.31 4.38 14.26
CA PRO A 466 12.18 3.14 15.04
C PRO A 466 11.61 1.98 14.20
N VAL A 467 12.19 1.75 13.03
CA VAL A 467 11.79 0.67 12.12
C VAL A 467 12.32 -0.67 12.63
N LYS A 468 11.45 -1.67 12.78
CA LYS A 468 11.82 -3.06 13.03
C LYS A 468 11.95 -3.78 11.69
N ILE A 469 13.20 -4.03 11.27
CA ILE A 469 13.52 -4.66 10.00
C ILE A 469 13.64 -6.17 10.22
N ILE A 470 12.72 -6.94 9.67
CA ILE A 470 12.73 -8.40 9.68
C ILE A 470 13.17 -8.89 8.31
N LEU A 471 14.42 -9.30 8.21
CA LEU A 471 15.02 -9.82 6.99
C LEU A 471 14.81 -11.34 6.94
N LEU A 472 13.96 -11.80 6.06
CA LEU A 472 13.72 -13.21 5.76
C LEU A 472 14.74 -13.64 4.67
N ASN A 473 15.90 -14.09 5.14
CA ASN A 473 17.04 -14.42 4.26
C ASN A 473 16.97 -15.90 3.83
N ASN A 474 16.66 -16.15 2.57
CA ASN A 474 16.64 -17.49 1.98
C ASN A 474 17.67 -17.68 0.85
N ASN A 475 18.59 -16.75 0.65
CA ASN A 475 19.62 -16.76 -0.40
C ASN A 475 19.08 -16.89 -1.84
N TYR A 476 17.82 -16.44 -2.07
CA TYR A 476 17.18 -16.51 -3.37
C TYR A 476 16.27 -15.30 -3.64
N LEU A 477 16.10 -14.98 -4.91
CA LEU A 477 14.90 -14.27 -5.36
C LEU A 477 13.71 -15.24 -5.27
N GLY A 478 13.19 -15.43 -4.05
CA GLY A 478 12.40 -16.61 -3.65
C GLY A 478 11.16 -16.85 -4.50
N ASN A 479 10.41 -15.80 -4.85
CA ASN A 479 9.20 -15.95 -5.66
C ASN A 479 9.52 -16.39 -7.10
N VAL A 480 10.57 -15.83 -7.70
CA VAL A 480 11.03 -16.21 -9.04
C VAL A 480 11.59 -17.65 -9.01
N ARG A 481 12.36 -18.01 -7.96
CA ARG A 481 12.84 -19.36 -7.73
C ARG A 481 11.68 -20.36 -7.66
N GLN A 482 10.61 -20.05 -6.89
CA GLN A 482 9.43 -20.90 -6.78
C GLN A 482 8.80 -21.17 -8.16
N TRP A 483 8.65 -20.14 -8.99
CA TRP A 483 8.13 -20.28 -10.34
C TRP A 483 9.05 -21.12 -11.23
N GLN A 484 10.37 -20.95 -11.12
CA GLN A 484 11.35 -21.76 -11.85
C GLN A 484 11.30 -23.23 -11.43
N ALA A 485 11.09 -23.51 -10.14
CA ALA A 485 10.89 -24.86 -9.66
C ALA A 485 9.61 -25.48 -10.22
N MET A 486 8.48 -24.80 -10.08
CA MET A 486 7.16 -25.36 -10.42
C MET A 486 6.92 -25.46 -11.92
N PHE A 487 7.37 -24.49 -12.72
CA PHE A 487 6.97 -24.36 -14.12
C PHE A 487 8.13 -24.47 -15.13
N PHE A 488 9.38 -24.43 -14.67
CA PHE A 488 10.57 -24.44 -15.54
C PHE A 488 11.56 -25.56 -15.19
N GLY A 489 11.10 -26.64 -14.54
CA GLY A 489 11.91 -27.84 -14.28
C GLY A 489 13.17 -27.56 -13.47
N HIS A 490 13.08 -26.76 -12.40
CA HIS A 490 14.17 -26.38 -11.49
C HIS A 490 15.38 -25.71 -12.17
N ARG A 491 15.16 -25.04 -13.31
CA ARG A 491 16.23 -24.26 -13.96
C ARG A 491 16.36 -22.89 -13.31
N TYR A 492 17.12 -22.82 -12.22
CA TYR A 492 17.34 -21.61 -11.40
C TYR A 492 18.26 -20.60 -12.11
N SER A 493 17.70 -19.84 -13.05
CA SER A 493 18.44 -18.87 -13.83
C SER A 493 18.49 -17.54 -13.10
N PHE A 494 19.67 -17.17 -12.60
CA PHE A 494 19.98 -15.91 -11.90
C PHE A 494 19.07 -15.61 -10.69
N THR A 495 18.60 -16.63 -10.00
CA THR A 495 17.79 -16.49 -8.77
C THR A 495 18.54 -16.78 -7.48
N PRO A 496 19.58 -17.66 -7.45
CA PRO A 496 20.45 -17.77 -6.27
C PRO A 496 21.19 -16.46 -6.01
N MET A 497 21.29 -16.06 -4.76
CA MET A 497 21.95 -14.83 -4.33
C MET A 497 23.12 -15.13 -3.40
N LEU A 498 24.26 -14.48 -3.65
CA LEU A 498 25.35 -14.40 -2.69
C LEU A 498 25.17 -13.10 -1.90
N ASN A 499 24.79 -13.23 -0.64
CA ASN A 499 24.48 -12.10 0.21
C ASN A 499 25.70 -11.57 0.97
N PRO A 500 25.76 -10.27 1.28
CA PRO A 500 26.72 -9.70 2.20
C PRO A 500 26.42 -10.14 3.65
N ASP A 501 27.37 -9.89 4.55
CA ASP A 501 27.10 -10.04 5.99
C ASP A 501 26.24 -8.87 6.51
N TYR A 502 24.94 -9.11 6.67
CA TYR A 502 23.98 -8.09 7.11
C TYR A 502 24.24 -7.58 8.53
N MET A 503 24.91 -8.36 9.39
CA MET A 503 25.31 -7.89 10.73
C MET A 503 26.34 -6.78 10.63
N LYS A 504 27.36 -6.94 9.75
CA LYS A 504 28.34 -5.90 9.49
C LYS A 504 27.75 -4.67 8.81
N ILE A 505 26.75 -4.86 7.95
CA ILE A 505 26.03 -3.74 7.34
C ILE A 505 25.26 -2.96 8.41
N ALA A 506 24.53 -3.63 9.27
CA ALA A 506 23.79 -3.00 10.36
C ALA A 506 24.73 -2.25 11.31
N GLU A 507 25.87 -2.86 11.67
CA GLU A 507 26.91 -2.23 12.48
C GLU A 507 27.44 -0.94 11.84
N ALA A 508 27.71 -0.96 10.51
CA ALA A 508 28.18 0.22 9.78
C ALA A 508 27.18 1.38 9.76
N TYR A 509 25.88 1.10 9.90
CA TYR A 509 24.82 2.10 10.03
C TYR A 509 24.37 2.30 11.49
N GLU A 510 25.12 1.82 12.47
CA GLU A 510 24.83 1.96 13.91
C GLU A 510 23.44 1.41 14.30
N ILE A 511 22.94 0.40 13.59
CA ILE A 511 21.66 -0.24 13.83
C ILE A 511 21.90 -1.53 14.62
N PRO A 512 21.35 -1.67 15.86
CA PRO A 512 21.38 -2.94 16.58
C PRO A 512 20.81 -4.07 15.75
N ALA A 513 21.48 -5.23 15.76
CA ALA A 513 21.07 -6.34 14.91
C ALA A 513 21.30 -7.69 15.58
N ARG A 514 20.47 -8.66 15.21
CA ARG A 514 20.63 -10.05 15.62
C ARG A 514 20.30 -11.00 14.47
N ARG A 515 21.18 -12.02 14.27
CA ARG A 515 20.93 -13.12 13.35
C ARG A 515 20.36 -14.31 14.09
N VAL A 516 19.30 -14.93 13.55
CA VAL A 516 18.65 -16.11 14.07
C VAL A 516 18.75 -17.22 13.02
N MET A 517 19.38 -18.34 13.42
CA MET A 517 19.54 -19.51 12.59
C MET A 517 18.78 -20.72 13.14
N LYS A 518 18.41 -20.67 14.43
CA LYS A 518 17.76 -21.75 15.14
C LYS A 518 16.42 -21.30 15.74
N ARG A 519 15.44 -22.17 15.68
CA ARG A 519 14.06 -21.88 16.14
C ARG A 519 13.98 -21.49 17.60
N GLU A 520 14.76 -22.14 18.46
CA GLU A 520 14.81 -21.85 19.89
C GLU A 520 15.31 -20.44 20.24
N GLU A 521 15.99 -19.77 19.31
CA GLU A 521 16.50 -18.40 19.49
C GLU A 521 15.49 -17.34 19.06
N LEU A 522 14.43 -17.72 18.31
CA LEU A 522 13.55 -16.79 17.62
C LEU A 522 12.77 -15.89 18.58
N GLN A 523 12.18 -16.45 19.62
CA GLN A 523 11.36 -15.69 20.56
C GLN A 523 12.18 -14.65 21.33
N ASP A 524 13.37 -15.02 21.80
CA ASP A 524 14.26 -14.10 22.52
C ASP A 524 14.72 -12.96 21.60
N ALA A 525 15.02 -13.27 20.35
CA ALA A 525 15.44 -12.26 19.36
C ALA A 525 14.31 -11.28 19.02
N ILE A 526 13.07 -11.77 18.90
CA ILE A 526 11.90 -10.93 18.65
C ILE A 526 11.64 -10.01 19.88
N HIS A 527 11.72 -10.54 21.09
CA HIS A 527 11.57 -9.73 22.31
C HIS A 527 12.65 -8.65 22.40
N GLU A 528 13.91 -8.99 22.12
CA GLU A 528 15.02 -8.02 22.08
C GLU A 528 14.74 -6.92 21.05
N MET A 529 14.31 -7.27 19.83
CA MET A 529 13.96 -6.33 18.78
C MET A 529 12.82 -5.39 19.19
N LEU A 530 11.75 -5.92 19.76
CA LEU A 530 10.57 -5.14 20.15
C LEU A 530 10.80 -4.30 21.40
N ALA A 531 11.68 -4.71 22.31
CA ALA A 531 12.06 -3.95 23.50
C ALA A 531 13.00 -2.77 23.19
N ASN A 532 13.61 -2.72 22.01
CA ASN A 532 14.46 -1.61 21.58
C ASN A 532 13.59 -0.45 21.12
N ASP A 533 13.77 0.75 21.66
CA ASP A 533 13.01 1.96 21.28
C ASP A 533 13.39 2.51 19.89
N GLY A 534 14.61 2.22 19.41
CA GLY A 534 15.13 2.66 18.12
C GLY A 534 14.95 1.63 17.00
N PRO A 535 15.68 1.79 15.89
CA PRO A 535 15.71 0.81 14.80
C PRO A 535 16.35 -0.51 15.26
N PHE A 536 15.96 -1.61 14.63
CA PHE A 536 16.57 -2.92 14.87
C PHE A 536 16.49 -3.79 13.60
N LEU A 537 17.56 -4.53 13.29
CA LEU A 537 17.57 -5.49 12.20
C LEU A 537 17.61 -6.91 12.76
N LEU A 538 16.55 -7.67 12.53
CA LEU A 538 16.47 -9.10 12.81
C LEU A 538 16.63 -9.88 11.50
N GLU A 539 17.76 -10.56 11.33
CA GLU A 539 17.97 -11.47 10.21
C GLU A 539 17.53 -12.88 10.62
N ALA A 540 16.45 -13.36 10.03
CA ALA A 540 16.02 -14.74 10.15
C ALA A 540 16.50 -15.54 8.92
N CYS A 541 17.42 -16.48 9.15
CA CYS A 541 17.87 -17.40 8.11
C CYS A 541 16.81 -18.50 7.95
N VAL A 542 16.03 -18.38 6.88
CA VAL A 542 14.89 -19.27 6.62
C VAL A 542 15.22 -20.32 5.56
N ILE A 543 14.33 -21.32 5.43
CA ILE A 543 14.46 -22.36 4.44
C ILE A 543 14.63 -21.78 3.03
N GLU A 544 15.64 -22.25 2.28
CA GLU A 544 16.01 -21.71 0.97
C GLU A 544 14.94 -21.99 -0.10
N GLU A 545 14.39 -23.21 -0.12
CA GLU A 545 13.46 -23.66 -1.14
C GLU A 545 12.00 -23.73 -0.65
N GLY A 546 11.64 -22.95 0.36
CA GLY A 546 10.25 -22.79 0.79
C GLY A 546 9.35 -22.25 -0.32
N ASN A 547 8.09 -22.68 -0.34
CA ASN A 547 7.09 -22.22 -1.31
C ASN A 547 5.90 -21.56 -0.61
N VAL A 548 5.36 -20.51 -1.22
CA VAL A 548 4.12 -19.89 -0.76
C VAL A 548 2.92 -20.69 -1.25
N LEU A 549 2.21 -21.28 -0.32
CA LEU A 549 1.00 -22.07 -0.54
C LEU A 549 -0.13 -21.60 0.39
N PRO A 550 -1.40 -21.82 0.02
CA PRO A 550 -1.91 -22.31 -1.26
C PRO A 550 -1.58 -21.37 -2.40
N MET A 551 -1.65 -21.85 -3.62
CA MET A 551 -1.40 -21.03 -4.80
C MET A 551 -2.36 -21.40 -5.94
N THR A 552 -3.06 -20.42 -6.51
CA THR A 552 -3.75 -20.58 -7.79
C THR A 552 -2.70 -20.57 -8.91
N PRO A 553 -2.57 -21.63 -9.72
CA PRO A 553 -1.60 -21.65 -10.80
C PRO A 553 -1.93 -20.57 -11.86
N PRO A 554 -0.91 -20.10 -12.63
CA PRO A 554 -1.14 -19.13 -13.69
C PRO A 554 -2.19 -19.60 -14.69
N GLY A 555 -3.19 -18.75 -14.96
CA GLY A 555 -4.32 -19.08 -15.84
C GLY A 555 -5.33 -20.09 -15.25
N GLY A 556 -5.16 -20.47 -13.99
CA GLY A 556 -6.09 -21.33 -13.25
C GLY A 556 -7.32 -20.56 -12.72
N SER A 557 -8.37 -21.30 -12.42
CA SER A 557 -9.53 -20.77 -11.71
C SER A 557 -9.23 -20.60 -10.22
N VAL A 558 -9.82 -19.60 -9.57
CA VAL A 558 -9.60 -19.31 -8.14
C VAL A 558 -9.91 -20.48 -7.20
N ASN A 559 -10.78 -21.38 -7.61
CA ASN A 559 -11.11 -22.59 -6.84
C ASN A 559 -10.17 -23.78 -7.12
N GLN A 560 -9.16 -23.63 -7.98
CA GLN A 560 -8.17 -24.66 -8.32
C GLN A 560 -6.83 -24.33 -7.64
N MET A 561 -6.81 -24.32 -6.32
CA MET A 561 -5.62 -24.00 -5.57
C MET A 561 -4.75 -25.22 -5.31
N LEU A 562 -3.45 -25.08 -5.50
CA LEU A 562 -2.44 -26.07 -5.12
C LEU A 562 -2.14 -25.91 -3.62
N LEU A 563 -2.18 -27.03 -2.89
CA LEU A 563 -1.86 -27.09 -1.45
C LEU A 563 -0.46 -27.68 -1.20
N GLU A 564 0.14 -28.26 -2.21
CA GLU A 564 1.49 -28.86 -2.20
C GLU A 564 2.15 -28.71 -3.57
N CYS A 565 3.49 -28.82 -3.63
CA CYS A 565 4.31 -28.73 -4.84
C CYS A 565 5.23 -29.94 -4.95
#